data_184f542ae6074d576360bf637e9fbba5
#
_entry.id   184f542ae6074d576360bf637e9fbba5
#
_cell.length_a   1.000
_cell.length_b   1.000
_cell.length_c   1.000
_cell.angle_alpha   90.00
_cell.angle_beta   90.00
_cell.angle_gamma   90.00
#
_symmetry.space_group_name_H-M   'P 1'
#
loop_
_entity.id
_entity.type
_entity.pdbx_description
1 polymer ?
#
loop_
_entity_poly.entity_id
_entity_poly.type
_entity_poly.pdbx_seq_one_letter_code
_entity_poly.pdbx_strand_id
1 'polypeptide(L)'
;SWRSFFQGFDFGMATYNEENVIDQMTSFASNSVSNGTVSEKVLKEFNVIKLIDGYRTRGHLFTKTNPVRDRRTYSPSLDVENYGLTKADLNTIFDAAKMLGLRPTTLQEIINHLNKMYCQSIGVEYMYIRNPEVVQWIQNRLNINENTPTFTKEQKEKILVKLNEAVTFENFLHTKYVGQKRFSLEGGESIIPALDALIERAAEKGVEQFVMGMAHRGRLNVLANIFGKATQDIFGEFDGKDYDQEYFDGDVKYHLGLTSDKKTSSGKSININLAPNPSHLETVGAVVEGIARAKQDKFYSNDISKVLPIAVHGDAAVAGQGLVYELIQMAQLDGYKTGGTIHLVINNQVGFTTNYLDARSSTYCTDVAKVTLSPVLHVNSDDVEAVVHAVQFALDYRMEFGRDVYIDLLGYRKYGHT
;
A
#
# COMPACT_ATOMS: atom_id res chain seq x y z
N SER A 1 5.86 -43.66 5.18
CA SER A 1 6.75 -43.89 6.32
C SER A 1 7.92 -42.93 6.31
N TRP A 2 8.56 -42.69 7.43
CA TRP A 2 9.79 -41.88 7.52
C TRP A 2 10.87 -42.32 6.52
N ARG A 3 10.94 -43.60 6.24
CA ARG A 3 11.89 -44.17 5.27
C ARG A 3 11.63 -43.66 3.84
N SER A 4 10.37 -43.55 3.43
CA SER A 4 10.00 -43.02 2.10
C SER A 4 10.23 -41.51 2.01
N PHE A 5 10.11 -40.79 3.14
CA PHE A 5 10.42 -39.38 3.22
C PHE A 5 11.93 -39.11 3.02
N PHE A 6 12.78 -39.85 3.74
CA PHE A 6 14.24 -39.70 3.61
C PHE A 6 14.74 -40.17 2.27
N GLN A 7 14.17 -41.22 1.68
CA GLN A 7 14.50 -41.64 0.32
C GLN A 7 14.15 -40.57 -0.73
N GLY A 8 13.04 -39.86 -0.57
CA GLY A 8 12.67 -38.71 -1.41
C GLY A 8 13.60 -37.53 -1.20
N PHE A 9 14.04 -37.30 0.02
CA PHE A 9 15.01 -36.26 0.37
C PHE A 9 16.39 -36.53 -0.23
N ASP A 10 16.89 -37.78 -0.08
CA ASP A 10 18.17 -38.23 -0.66
C ASP A 10 18.13 -38.16 -2.20
N PHE A 11 17.00 -38.51 -2.82
CA PHE A 11 16.79 -38.37 -4.26
C PHE A 11 16.80 -36.90 -4.66
N GLY A 12 16.12 -36.02 -3.90
CA GLY A 12 16.13 -34.57 -4.13
C GLY A 12 17.53 -33.96 -4.00
N MET A 13 18.29 -34.35 -3.00
CA MET A 13 19.68 -33.91 -2.80
C MET A 13 20.63 -34.44 -3.88
N ALA A 14 20.46 -35.69 -4.32
CA ALA A 14 21.26 -36.28 -5.40
C ALA A 14 20.98 -35.65 -6.76
N THR A 15 19.75 -35.14 -6.97
CA THR A 15 19.39 -34.38 -8.18
C THR A 15 19.71 -32.89 -8.12
N TYR A 16 20.02 -32.38 -6.94
CA TYR A 16 20.35 -30.96 -6.70
C TYR A 16 21.84 -30.68 -6.56
N ASN A 17 22.69 -31.57 -7.00
CA ASN A 17 24.12 -31.29 -7.13
C ASN A 17 24.33 -30.38 -8.34
N GLU A 18 24.67 -29.09 -8.12
CA GLU A 18 24.88 -28.09 -9.18
C GLU A 18 25.84 -28.57 -10.30
N GLU A 19 26.84 -29.36 -9.95
CA GLU A 19 27.75 -29.97 -10.92
C GLU A 19 27.05 -30.99 -11.84
N ASN A 20 26.07 -31.78 -11.33
CA ASN A 20 25.31 -32.74 -12.12
C ASN A 20 24.29 -32.10 -13.04
N VAL A 21 23.72 -30.95 -12.65
CA VAL A 21 22.76 -30.20 -13.51
C VAL A 21 23.52 -29.54 -14.65
N ILE A 22 24.71 -29.00 -14.40
CA ILE A 22 25.59 -28.41 -15.42
C ILE A 22 26.09 -29.50 -16.36
N ASP A 23 26.51 -30.68 -15.87
CA ASP A 23 26.96 -31.82 -16.70
C ASP A 23 25.79 -32.45 -17.49
N GLN A 24 24.60 -32.56 -16.94
CA GLN A 24 23.43 -33.02 -17.71
C GLN A 24 22.96 -31.98 -18.74
N MET A 25 22.97 -30.70 -18.44
CA MET A 25 22.69 -29.65 -19.43
C MET A 25 23.78 -29.61 -20.52
N THR A 26 25.03 -29.80 -20.19
CA THR A 26 26.13 -29.91 -21.17
C THR A 26 26.05 -31.22 -21.97
N SER A 27 25.65 -32.35 -21.38
CA SER A 27 25.44 -33.61 -22.10
C SER A 27 24.20 -33.64 -22.97
N PHE A 28 23.10 -32.97 -22.58
CA PHE A 28 21.94 -32.72 -23.45
C PHE A 28 22.30 -31.79 -24.62
N ALA A 29 23.12 -30.77 -24.36
CA ALA A 29 23.63 -29.88 -25.40
C ALA A 29 24.59 -30.58 -26.36
N SER A 30 25.41 -31.54 -25.89
CA SER A 30 26.35 -32.27 -26.76
C SER A 30 25.75 -33.36 -27.60
N ASN A 31 24.55 -33.87 -27.28
CA ASN A 31 23.91 -34.95 -28.05
C ASN A 31 22.85 -34.51 -29.11
N SER A 32 22.58 -33.21 -29.19
CA SER A 32 21.55 -32.73 -30.12
C SER A 32 21.96 -31.56 -31.02
N VAL A 33 23.21 -31.09 -30.97
CA VAL A 33 23.59 -29.93 -31.79
C VAL A 33 24.99 -30.10 -32.37
N SER A 34 25.07 -30.12 -33.67
CA SER A 34 26.21 -29.61 -34.41
C SER A 34 26.57 -28.21 -33.90
N ASN A 35 27.72 -28.02 -33.28
CA ASN A 35 28.41 -26.75 -32.96
C ASN A 35 27.50 -25.50 -32.85
N GLY A 36 26.60 -25.45 -31.87
CA GLY A 36 25.80 -24.29 -31.62
C GLY A 36 26.18 -23.64 -30.28
N THR A 37 27.14 -22.75 -30.27
CA THR A 37 27.20 -21.69 -29.26
C THR A 37 25.83 -21.03 -29.18
N VAL A 38 25.22 -20.96 -27.97
CA VAL A 38 24.01 -20.18 -27.75
C VAL A 38 24.25 -18.79 -28.35
N SER A 39 23.46 -18.39 -29.31
CA SER A 39 23.66 -17.11 -29.99
C SER A 39 23.75 -16.00 -28.95
N GLU A 40 24.73 -15.12 -29.05
CA GLU A 40 24.90 -13.95 -28.17
C GLU A 40 23.57 -13.17 -28.03
N LYS A 41 22.80 -13.11 -29.11
CA LYS A 41 21.47 -12.51 -29.12
C LYS A 41 20.53 -13.17 -28.10
N VAL A 42 20.51 -14.50 -28.02
CA VAL A 42 19.64 -15.24 -27.09
C VAL A 42 20.07 -14.99 -25.65
N LEU A 43 21.37 -14.97 -25.36
CA LEU A 43 21.86 -14.62 -24.04
C LEU A 43 21.47 -13.21 -23.61
N LYS A 44 21.53 -12.24 -24.53
CA LYS A 44 21.09 -10.86 -24.28
C LYS A 44 19.59 -10.76 -24.04
N GLU A 45 18.75 -11.54 -24.74
CA GLU A 45 17.31 -11.62 -24.44
C GLU A 45 17.06 -12.10 -23.00
N PHE A 46 17.75 -13.17 -22.55
CA PHE A 46 17.67 -13.62 -21.16
C PHE A 46 18.13 -12.56 -20.16
N ASN A 47 19.14 -11.80 -20.49
CA ASN A 47 19.63 -10.72 -19.64
C ASN A 47 18.62 -9.56 -19.54
N VAL A 48 17.92 -9.25 -20.62
CA VAL A 48 16.80 -8.27 -20.58
C VAL A 48 15.65 -8.80 -19.74
N ILE A 49 15.30 -10.10 -19.81
CA ILE A 49 14.30 -10.71 -18.90
C ILE A 49 14.71 -10.57 -17.45
N LYS A 50 15.98 -10.85 -17.10
CA LYS A 50 16.49 -10.65 -15.75
C LYS A 50 16.43 -9.19 -15.31
N LEU A 51 16.69 -8.25 -16.20
CA LEU A 51 16.54 -6.82 -15.92
C LEU A 51 15.09 -6.46 -15.61
N ILE A 52 14.13 -6.94 -16.41
CA ILE A 52 12.69 -6.75 -16.16
C ILE A 52 12.29 -7.29 -14.78
N ASP A 53 12.73 -8.50 -14.45
CA ASP A 53 12.47 -9.10 -13.13
C ASP A 53 13.19 -8.35 -12.00
N GLY A 54 14.36 -7.78 -12.28
CA GLY A 54 15.06 -6.87 -11.37
C GLY A 54 14.23 -5.64 -11.01
N TYR A 55 13.59 -5.01 -12.00
CA TYR A 55 12.66 -3.89 -11.75
C TYR A 55 11.41 -4.33 -10.99
N ARG A 56 10.81 -5.46 -11.32
CA ARG A 56 9.64 -6.02 -10.62
C ARG A 56 9.91 -6.31 -9.15
N THR A 57 11.09 -6.84 -8.86
CA THR A 57 11.48 -7.25 -7.49
C THR A 57 12.10 -6.14 -6.67
N ARG A 58 12.76 -5.17 -7.29
CA ARG A 58 13.60 -4.17 -6.61
C ARG A 58 13.32 -2.73 -7.01
N GLY A 59 12.45 -2.48 -8.02
CA GLY A 59 12.13 -1.13 -8.48
C GLY A 59 11.66 -0.20 -7.35
N HIS A 60 10.86 -0.74 -6.40
CA HIS A 60 10.39 -0.01 -5.22
C HIS A 60 11.53 0.57 -4.35
N LEU A 61 12.75 0.05 -4.42
CA LEU A 61 13.92 0.57 -3.71
C LEU A 61 14.48 1.84 -4.39
N PHE A 62 14.19 2.07 -5.65
CA PHE A 62 14.73 3.14 -6.50
C PHE A 62 13.70 4.20 -6.88
N THR A 63 12.59 4.27 -6.13
CA THR A 63 11.48 5.22 -6.34
C THR A 63 11.77 6.62 -5.82
N LYS A 64 10.96 7.58 -6.29
CA LYS A 64 10.94 8.97 -5.81
C LYS A 64 9.81 9.19 -4.80
N THR A 65 9.69 8.28 -3.84
CA THR A 65 8.57 8.27 -2.89
C THR A 65 8.82 9.09 -1.62
N ASN A 66 10.04 9.51 -1.31
CA ASN A 66 10.29 10.30 -0.12
C ASN A 66 10.31 11.80 -0.44
N PRO A 67 9.38 12.61 0.09
CA PRO A 67 9.29 14.05 -0.23
C PRO A 67 10.37 14.91 0.45
N VAL A 68 11.01 14.43 1.51
CA VAL A 68 11.90 15.26 2.35
C VAL A 68 13.33 14.77 2.45
N ARG A 69 13.64 13.61 1.89
CA ARG A 69 14.98 13.00 1.97
C ARG A 69 15.32 12.24 0.70
N ASP A 70 16.57 12.26 0.33
CA ASP A 70 17.10 11.30 -0.63
C ASP A 70 17.02 9.88 -0.06
N ARG A 71 16.68 8.92 -0.91
CA ARG A 71 16.64 7.52 -0.50
C ARG A 71 18.03 6.99 -0.23
N ARG A 72 18.10 5.93 0.59
CA ARG A 72 19.33 5.14 0.76
C ARG A 72 19.77 4.60 -0.60
N THR A 73 21.06 4.55 -0.82
CA THR A 73 21.65 3.85 -1.97
C THR A 73 21.56 2.34 -1.73
N TYR A 74 20.92 1.64 -2.64
CA TYR A 74 20.79 0.17 -2.60
C TYR A 74 21.73 -0.47 -3.62
N SER A 75 22.34 -1.60 -3.23
CA SER A 75 23.26 -2.37 -4.08
C SER A 75 22.76 -3.80 -4.23
N PRO A 76 22.90 -4.42 -5.42
CA PRO A 76 23.29 -3.79 -6.68
C PRO A 76 22.22 -2.81 -7.18
N SER A 77 22.61 -1.85 -8.02
CA SER A 77 21.67 -0.93 -8.69
C SER A 77 20.90 -1.66 -9.80
N LEU A 78 19.96 -0.93 -10.45
CA LEU A 78 19.25 -1.43 -11.64
C LEU A 78 19.99 -1.12 -12.95
N ASP A 79 21.28 -0.79 -12.88
CA ASP A 79 22.09 -0.52 -14.06
C ASP A 79 22.26 -1.78 -14.90
N VAL A 80 22.28 -1.60 -16.21
CA VAL A 80 22.29 -2.72 -17.19
C VAL A 80 23.50 -3.61 -17.03
N GLU A 81 24.61 -3.09 -16.56
CA GLU A 81 25.87 -3.80 -16.32
C GLU A 81 25.71 -4.90 -15.26
N ASN A 82 24.83 -4.70 -14.26
CA ASN A 82 24.53 -5.70 -13.24
C ASN A 82 23.73 -6.89 -13.77
N TYR A 83 23.23 -6.78 -15.00
CA TYR A 83 22.45 -7.84 -15.68
C TYR A 83 23.18 -8.42 -16.89
N GLY A 84 24.47 -8.13 -17.06
CA GLY A 84 25.28 -8.64 -18.17
C GLY A 84 24.96 -7.99 -19.52
N LEU A 85 24.44 -6.77 -19.50
CA LEU A 85 24.20 -5.90 -20.66
C LEU A 85 25.19 -4.75 -20.59
N THR A 86 25.30 -4.00 -21.69
CA THR A 86 26.21 -2.85 -21.77
C THR A 86 25.49 -1.64 -22.38
N LYS A 87 26.11 -0.47 -22.29
CA LYS A 87 25.59 0.76 -22.93
C LYS A 87 25.52 0.62 -24.45
N ALA A 88 26.33 -0.25 -25.07
CA ALA A 88 26.25 -0.51 -26.50
C ALA A 88 24.94 -1.23 -26.89
N ASP A 89 24.30 -1.93 -25.96
CA ASP A 89 23.06 -2.65 -26.19
C ASP A 89 21.80 -1.74 -26.17
N LEU A 90 21.92 -0.49 -25.70
CA LEU A 90 20.77 0.41 -25.50
C LEU A 90 19.91 0.62 -26.77
N ASN A 91 20.53 0.59 -27.96
CA ASN A 91 19.83 0.73 -29.23
C ASN A 91 19.43 -0.62 -29.87
N THR A 92 19.74 -1.74 -29.22
CA THR A 92 19.38 -3.07 -29.73
C THR A 92 17.90 -3.34 -29.42
N ILE A 93 17.20 -3.91 -30.40
CA ILE A 93 15.78 -4.30 -30.28
C ILE A 93 15.68 -5.70 -29.65
N PHE A 94 14.83 -5.84 -28.62
CA PHE A 94 14.60 -7.07 -27.88
C PHE A 94 13.13 -7.51 -27.92
N ASP A 95 12.92 -8.80 -28.11
CA ASP A 95 11.60 -9.44 -28.06
C ASP A 95 11.06 -9.54 -26.62
N ALA A 96 11.91 -9.53 -25.60
CA ALA A 96 11.56 -9.52 -24.17
C ALA A 96 10.60 -8.37 -23.81
N ALA A 97 10.58 -7.28 -24.56
CA ALA A 97 9.61 -6.18 -24.43
C ALA A 97 8.15 -6.65 -24.40
N LYS A 98 7.85 -7.78 -25.04
CA LYS A 98 6.50 -8.39 -25.06
C LYS A 98 6.01 -8.78 -23.66
N MET A 99 6.91 -9.07 -22.71
CA MET A 99 6.57 -9.33 -21.29
C MET A 99 5.98 -8.10 -20.58
N LEU A 100 6.16 -6.92 -21.15
CA LEU A 100 5.63 -5.65 -20.68
C LEU A 100 4.41 -5.18 -21.51
N GLY A 101 3.89 -6.00 -22.41
CA GLY A 101 2.81 -5.64 -23.34
C GLY A 101 3.27 -4.71 -24.47
N LEU A 102 4.57 -4.50 -24.63
CA LEU A 102 5.15 -3.67 -25.69
C LEU A 102 5.40 -4.49 -26.98
N ARG A 103 5.51 -3.81 -28.10
CA ARG A 103 6.12 -4.42 -29.29
C ARG A 103 7.62 -4.57 -29.06
N PRO A 104 8.31 -5.46 -29.83
CA PRO A 104 9.77 -5.48 -29.82
C PRO A 104 10.32 -4.08 -29.99
N THR A 105 11.12 -3.65 -29.03
CA THR A 105 11.65 -2.27 -28.97
C THR A 105 13.06 -2.23 -28.39
N THR A 106 13.67 -1.08 -28.39
CA THR A 106 15.05 -0.89 -27.93
C THR A 106 15.17 -1.09 -26.41
N LEU A 107 16.34 -1.52 -25.95
CA LEU A 107 16.63 -1.64 -24.51
C LEU A 107 16.41 -0.31 -23.78
N GLN A 108 16.74 0.82 -24.40
CA GLN A 108 16.52 2.14 -23.81
C GLN A 108 15.03 2.41 -23.57
N GLU A 109 14.14 2.04 -24.51
CA GLU A 109 12.71 2.21 -24.36
C GLU A 109 12.14 1.27 -23.30
N ILE A 110 12.64 0.02 -23.22
CA ILE A 110 12.31 -0.92 -22.15
C ILE A 110 12.66 -0.33 -20.77
N ILE A 111 13.87 0.21 -20.61
CA ILE A 111 14.33 0.84 -19.37
C ILE A 111 13.47 2.06 -19.02
N ASN A 112 13.16 2.90 -20.00
CA ASN A 112 12.30 4.09 -19.78
C ASN A 112 10.91 3.68 -19.28
N HIS A 113 10.32 2.67 -19.89
CA HIS A 113 9.02 2.10 -19.50
C HIS A 113 9.06 1.53 -18.08
N LEU A 114 10.08 0.72 -17.77
CA LEU A 114 10.27 0.14 -16.43
C LEU A 114 10.49 1.22 -15.36
N ASN A 115 11.32 2.23 -15.65
CA ASN A 115 11.53 3.35 -14.73
C ASN A 115 10.23 4.14 -14.47
N LYS A 116 9.42 4.33 -15.51
CA LYS A 116 8.14 5.02 -15.38
C LYS A 116 7.17 4.22 -14.52
N MET A 117 7.12 2.91 -14.71
CA MET A 117 6.19 2.02 -14.02
C MET A 117 6.58 1.74 -12.56
N TYR A 118 7.88 1.56 -12.28
CA TYR A 118 8.35 1.02 -10.99
C TYR A 118 9.16 2.00 -10.12
N CYS A 119 9.64 3.12 -10.67
CA CYS A 119 10.62 3.97 -10.00
C CYS A 119 10.20 5.45 -9.87
N GLN A 120 8.92 5.78 -10.01
CA GLN A 120 8.43 7.15 -9.82
C GLN A 120 7.80 7.34 -8.43
N SER A 121 6.70 8.08 -8.33
CA SER A 121 5.99 8.38 -7.08
C SER A 121 5.33 7.19 -6.41
N ILE A 122 5.22 6.04 -7.11
CA ILE A 122 4.64 4.80 -6.58
C ILE A 122 5.62 3.65 -6.78
N GLY A 123 6.03 3.01 -5.69
CA GLY A 123 6.75 1.74 -5.69
C GLY A 123 5.82 0.60 -5.28
N VAL A 124 5.96 -0.57 -5.87
CA VAL A 124 5.07 -1.70 -5.61
C VAL A 124 5.87 -2.94 -5.22
N GLU A 125 5.53 -3.52 -4.07
CA GLU A 125 6.07 -4.82 -3.64
C GLU A 125 5.00 -5.90 -3.79
N TYR A 126 5.26 -6.93 -4.61
CA TYR A 126 4.29 -8.00 -4.86
C TYR A 126 4.93 -9.32 -5.31
N MET A 127 6.20 -9.32 -5.71
CA MET A 127 6.85 -10.51 -6.30
C MET A 127 7.04 -11.67 -5.33
N TYR A 128 6.81 -11.47 -4.04
CA TYR A 128 6.77 -12.54 -3.04
C TYR A 128 5.42 -13.26 -2.97
N ILE A 129 4.39 -12.77 -3.66
CA ILE A 129 3.07 -13.40 -3.71
C ILE A 129 3.16 -14.70 -4.50
N ARG A 130 2.72 -15.81 -3.89
CA ARG A 130 2.88 -17.15 -4.47
C ARG A 130 1.81 -17.50 -5.50
N ASN A 131 0.65 -16.82 -5.48
CA ASN A 131 -0.42 -17.08 -6.44
C ASN A 131 -0.11 -16.38 -7.77
N PRO A 132 0.12 -17.12 -8.88
CA PRO A 132 0.48 -16.53 -10.17
C PRO A 132 -0.63 -15.68 -10.78
N GLU A 133 -1.90 -15.98 -10.51
CA GLU A 133 -3.03 -15.18 -10.99
C GLU A 133 -3.02 -13.78 -10.37
N VAL A 134 -2.75 -13.70 -9.06
CA VAL A 134 -2.61 -12.42 -8.34
C VAL A 134 -1.43 -11.61 -8.89
N VAL A 135 -0.28 -12.27 -9.08
CA VAL A 135 0.91 -11.60 -9.63
C VAL A 135 0.63 -11.06 -11.03
N GLN A 136 0.00 -11.87 -11.89
CA GLN A 136 -0.35 -11.47 -13.25
C GLN A 136 -1.37 -10.33 -13.26
N TRP A 137 -2.38 -10.37 -12.38
CA TRP A 137 -3.36 -9.29 -12.26
C TRP A 137 -2.69 -7.97 -11.89
N ILE A 138 -1.78 -8.00 -10.91
CA ILE A 138 -1.02 -6.81 -10.50
C ILE A 138 -0.19 -6.27 -11.66
N GLN A 139 0.55 -7.13 -12.37
CA GLN A 139 1.34 -6.73 -13.53
C GLN A 139 0.47 -6.11 -14.63
N ASN A 140 -0.66 -6.73 -14.96
CA ASN A 140 -1.59 -6.21 -15.95
C ASN A 140 -2.15 -4.84 -15.51
N ARG A 141 -2.49 -4.69 -14.22
CA ARG A 141 -3.03 -3.44 -13.68
C ARG A 141 -1.99 -2.31 -13.70
N LEU A 142 -0.72 -2.62 -13.43
CA LEU A 142 0.39 -1.66 -13.54
C LEU A 142 0.64 -1.25 -15.01
N ASN A 143 0.50 -2.18 -15.95
CA ASN A 143 0.71 -1.93 -17.38
C ASN A 143 -0.34 -0.97 -17.98
N ILE A 144 -1.56 -0.88 -17.46
CA ILE A 144 -2.66 -0.05 -18.03
C ILE A 144 -2.14 1.38 -17.98
N ASN A 145 -1.63 2.11 -17.53
CA ASN A 145 -1.18 3.51 -17.62
C ASN A 145 0.27 3.66 -17.14
N GLU A 146 1.07 2.59 -17.26
CA GLU A 146 2.44 2.58 -16.76
C GLU A 146 2.51 3.03 -15.29
N ASN A 147 1.54 2.57 -14.48
CA ASN A 147 1.38 2.95 -13.07
C ASN A 147 1.34 4.48 -12.84
N THR A 148 0.88 5.23 -13.81
CA THR A 148 0.81 6.70 -13.77
C THR A 148 -0.66 7.14 -13.63
N PRO A 149 -0.97 8.06 -12.70
CA PRO A 149 -2.33 8.59 -12.55
C PRO A 149 -2.81 9.27 -13.83
N THR A 150 -4.08 9.00 -14.20
CA THR A 150 -4.74 9.66 -15.32
C THR A 150 -6.12 10.12 -14.86
N PHE A 151 -6.23 11.37 -14.46
CA PHE A 151 -7.47 11.98 -14.00
C PHE A 151 -7.97 13.05 -14.96
N THR A 152 -9.30 13.13 -15.11
CA THR A 152 -9.93 14.24 -15.82
C THR A 152 -9.75 15.54 -15.05
N LYS A 153 -10.02 16.68 -15.71
CA LYS A 153 -9.94 17.99 -15.06
C LYS A 153 -10.85 18.06 -13.84
N GLU A 154 -12.09 17.57 -13.95
CA GLU A 154 -13.08 17.55 -12.88
C GLU A 154 -12.64 16.70 -11.68
N GLN A 155 -11.99 15.56 -11.96
CA GLN A 155 -11.41 14.72 -10.90
C GLN A 155 -10.26 15.42 -10.19
N LYS A 156 -9.38 16.10 -10.94
CA LYS A 156 -8.28 16.88 -10.36
C LYS A 156 -8.78 18.07 -9.53
N GLU A 157 -9.82 18.78 -10.01
CA GLU A 157 -10.46 19.85 -9.25
C GLU A 157 -11.04 19.31 -7.92
N LYS A 158 -11.71 18.17 -7.94
CA LYS A 158 -12.22 17.54 -6.71
C LYS A 158 -11.10 17.15 -5.75
N ILE A 159 -10.01 16.56 -6.24
CA ILE A 159 -8.80 16.24 -5.43
C ILE A 159 -8.25 17.51 -4.80
N LEU A 160 -8.11 18.60 -5.59
CA LEU A 160 -7.59 19.87 -5.11
C LEU A 160 -8.48 20.49 -4.03
N VAL A 161 -9.81 20.46 -4.22
CA VAL A 161 -10.76 20.93 -3.21
C VAL A 161 -10.58 20.19 -1.90
N LYS A 162 -10.51 18.85 -1.94
CA LYS A 162 -10.32 18.04 -0.74
C LYS A 162 -8.97 18.27 -0.05
N LEU A 163 -7.93 18.48 -0.82
CA LEU A 163 -6.61 18.84 -0.28
C LEU A 163 -6.65 20.22 0.38
N ASN A 164 -7.30 21.20 -0.25
CA ASN A 164 -7.46 22.54 0.31
C ASN A 164 -8.30 22.54 1.59
N GLU A 165 -9.38 21.74 1.66
CA GLU A 165 -10.17 21.56 2.89
C GLU A 165 -9.28 21.06 4.05
N ALA A 166 -8.43 20.06 3.79
CA ALA A 166 -7.50 19.50 4.77
C ALA A 166 -6.51 20.55 5.27
N VAL A 167 -5.85 21.26 4.36
CA VAL A 167 -4.83 22.29 4.68
C VAL A 167 -5.47 23.46 5.42
N THR A 168 -6.62 23.92 4.97
CA THR A 168 -7.32 25.06 5.60
C THR A 168 -7.73 24.73 7.03
N PHE A 169 -8.22 23.52 7.27
CA PHE A 169 -8.60 23.07 8.61
C PHE A 169 -7.39 23.03 9.56
N GLU A 170 -6.26 22.49 9.13
CA GLU A 170 -5.04 22.46 9.93
C GLU A 170 -4.51 23.87 10.22
N ASN A 171 -4.47 24.75 9.23
CA ASN A 171 -4.03 26.14 9.39
C ASN A 171 -4.92 26.92 10.36
N PHE A 172 -6.23 26.68 10.32
CA PHE A 172 -7.17 27.30 11.26
C PHE A 172 -6.90 26.85 12.68
N LEU A 173 -6.76 25.53 12.91
CA LEU A 173 -6.46 25.00 14.24
C LEU A 173 -5.11 25.49 14.76
N HIS A 174 -4.11 25.55 13.90
CA HIS A 174 -2.77 26.03 14.28
C HIS A 174 -2.79 27.49 14.73
N THR A 175 -3.58 28.33 14.06
CA THR A 175 -3.64 29.77 14.35
C THR A 175 -4.53 30.09 15.56
N LYS A 176 -5.66 29.38 15.67
CA LYS A 176 -6.70 29.70 16.67
C LYS A 176 -6.44 29.03 18.00
N TYR A 177 -5.92 27.80 18.01
CA TYR A 177 -5.78 26.97 19.22
C TYR A 177 -4.32 26.64 19.52
N VAL A 178 -3.50 27.69 19.62
CA VAL A 178 -2.07 27.59 19.88
C VAL A 178 -1.78 26.81 21.17
N GLY A 179 -0.87 25.84 21.10
CA GLY A 179 -0.43 25.05 22.26
C GLY A 179 -1.39 23.94 22.71
N GLN A 180 -2.55 23.81 22.08
CA GLN A 180 -3.47 22.71 22.37
C GLN A 180 -3.13 21.46 21.60
N LYS A 181 -3.30 20.26 22.20
CA LYS A 181 -3.11 18.98 21.55
C LYS A 181 -4.13 18.79 20.42
N ARG A 182 -3.65 18.63 19.18
CA ARG A 182 -4.47 18.41 18.00
C ARG A 182 -3.97 17.29 17.10
N PHE A 183 -2.76 16.80 17.30
CA PHE A 183 -2.12 15.76 16.47
C PHE A 183 -2.25 16.07 14.96
N SER A 184 -1.65 17.18 14.56
CA SER A 184 -1.72 17.72 13.20
C SER A 184 -1.47 16.69 12.11
N LEU A 185 -2.26 16.79 11.03
CA LEU A 185 -2.10 16.00 9.81
C LEU A 185 -1.03 16.56 8.87
N GLU A 186 -0.50 17.76 9.13
CA GLU A 186 0.42 18.46 8.21
C GLU A 186 1.67 17.64 7.90
N GLY A 187 1.89 17.42 6.61
CA GLY A 187 2.85 16.49 6.03
C GLY A 187 2.27 15.15 5.59
N GLY A 188 0.93 14.98 5.72
CA GLY A 188 0.17 13.80 5.28
C GLY A 188 -1.25 14.14 4.83
N GLU A 189 -1.50 15.40 4.43
CA GLU A 189 -2.83 15.92 4.08
C GLU A 189 -3.50 15.17 2.94
N SER A 190 -2.73 14.53 2.09
CA SER A 190 -3.21 13.71 0.97
C SER A 190 -4.09 12.53 1.39
N ILE A 191 -4.10 12.14 2.68
CA ILE A 191 -5.03 11.14 3.21
C ILE A 191 -6.49 11.57 3.05
N ILE A 192 -6.81 12.87 3.08
CA ILE A 192 -8.17 13.37 2.96
C ILE A 192 -8.72 13.15 1.53
N PRO A 193 -8.09 13.62 0.45
CA PRO A 193 -8.54 13.26 -0.89
C PRO A 193 -8.47 11.75 -1.18
N ALA A 194 -7.53 11.01 -0.57
CA ALA A 194 -7.46 9.56 -0.69
C ALA A 194 -8.69 8.87 -0.12
N LEU A 195 -9.08 9.18 1.11
CA LEU A 195 -10.27 8.62 1.76
C LEU A 195 -11.57 9.02 1.02
N ASP A 196 -11.67 10.26 0.55
CA ASP A 196 -12.83 10.69 -0.25
C ASP A 196 -12.95 9.87 -1.53
N ALA A 197 -11.85 9.73 -2.29
CA ALA A 197 -11.82 8.94 -3.52
C ALA A 197 -12.10 7.45 -3.27
N LEU A 198 -11.61 6.92 -2.15
CA LEU A 198 -11.84 5.53 -1.75
C LEU A 198 -13.32 5.28 -1.46
N ILE A 199 -13.98 6.18 -0.73
CA ILE A 199 -15.42 6.09 -0.41
C ILE A 199 -16.26 6.18 -1.68
N GLU A 200 -15.96 7.15 -2.57
CA GLU A 200 -16.65 7.32 -3.85
C GLU A 200 -16.60 6.04 -4.68
N ARG A 201 -15.38 5.51 -4.88
CA ARG A 201 -15.18 4.31 -5.67
C ARG A 201 -15.74 3.05 -5.00
N ALA A 202 -15.67 2.95 -3.67
CA ALA A 202 -16.27 1.84 -2.92
C ALA A 202 -17.78 1.78 -3.14
N ALA A 203 -18.47 2.91 -3.04
CA ALA A 203 -19.91 3.00 -3.31
C ALA A 203 -20.25 2.65 -4.77
N GLU A 204 -19.43 3.06 -5.75
CA GLU A 204 -19.59 2.66 -7.15
C GLU A 204 -19.50 1.15 -7.33
N LYS A 205 -18.61 0.47 -6.60
CA LYS A 205 -18.45 -0.99 -6.61
C LYS A 205 -19.48 -1.74 -5.76
N GLY A 206 -20.43 -1.04 -5.15
CA GLY A 206 -21.56 -1.64 -4.41
C GLY A 206 -21.25 -1.94 -2.95
N VAL A 207 -20.19 -1.35 -2.38
CA VAL A 207 -19.95 -1.32 -0.94
C VAL A 207 -21.02 -0.44 -0.29
N GLU A 208 -21.62 -0.91 0.80
CA GLU A 208 -22.69 -0.22 1.52
C GLU A 208 -22.24 0.28 2.90
N GLN A 209 -21.22 -0.34 3.45
CA GLN A 209 -20.67 -0.01 4.77
C GLN A 209 -19.16 0.20 4.68
N PHE A 210 -18.70 1.33 5.16
CA PHE A 210 -17.29 1.68 5.29
C PHE A 210 -16.95 1.76 6.78
N VAL A 211 -16.13 0.85 7.28
CA VAL A 211 -15.78 0.76 8.70
C VAL A 211 -14.31 1.10 8.87
N MET A 212 -14.01 2.18 9.58
CA MET A 212 -12.65 2.70 9.71
C MET A 212 -12.20 2.78 11.16
N GLY A 213 -10.94 2.40 11.38
CA GLY A 213 -10.20 2.69 12.61
C GLY A 213 -8.94 3.48 12.27
N MET A 214 -8.58 4.42 13.12
CA MET A 214 -7.37 5.19 12.94
C MET A 214 -6.80 5.67 14.28
N ALA A 215 -5.49 5.88 14.32
CA ALA A 215 -4.82 6.57 15.40
C ALA A 215 -5.24 8.06 15.47
N HIS A 216 -4.71 8.76 16.45
CA HIS A 216 -5.09 10.15 16.74
C HIS A 216 -4.57 11.18 15.71
N ARG A 217 -3.44 10.92 15.01
CA ARG A 217 -2.89 11.87 14.03
C ARG A 217 -3.81 12.04 12.82
N GLY A 218 -4.21 13.30 12.59
CA GLY A 218 -5.14 13.64 11.52
C GLY A 218 -6.61 13.30 11.80
N ARG A 219 -6.94 12.72 12.96
CA ARG A 219 -8.30 12.28 13.25
C ARG A 219 -9.32 13.40 13.25
N LEU A 220 -8.99 14.58 13.78
CA LEU A 220 -9.89 15.74 13.76
C LEU A 220 -10.19 16.20 12.34
N ASN A 221 -9.19 16.18 11.46
CA ASN A 221 -9.35 16.51 10.05
C ASN A 221 -10.25 15.50 9.33
N VAL A 222 -10.05 14.21 9.60
CA VAL A 222 -10.90 13.12 9.07
C VAL A 222 -12.33 13.24 9.57
N LEU A 223 -12.55 13.52 10.86
CA LEU A 223 -13.89 13.75 11.42
C LEU A 223 -14.60 14.91 10.71
N ALA A 224 -13.91 16.03 10.47
CA ALA A 224 -14.49 17.20 9.80
C ALA A 224 -14.73 16.93 8.30
N ASN A 225 -13.69 16.57 7.56
CA ASN A 225 -13.68 16.60 6.08
C ASN A 225 -14.15 15.32 5.42
N ILE A 226 -14.16 14.18 6.15
CA ILE A 226 -14.61 12.88 5.64
C ILE A 226 -15.96 12.50 6.25
N PHE A 227 -16.06 12.54 7.59
CA PHE A 227 -17.27 12.10 8.30
C PHE A 227 -18.33 13.20 8.48
N GLY A 228 -17.96 14.46 8.21
CA GLY A 228 -18.88 15.59 8.26
C GLY A 228 -19.26 16.03 9.67
N LYS A 229 -18.40 15.77 10.69
CA LYS A 229 -18.60 16.32 12.02
C LYS A 229 -18.60 17.86 11.93
N ALA A 230 -19.62 18.49 12.52
CA ALA A 230 -19.70 19.94 12.49
C ALA A 230 -18.47 20.57 13.12
N THR A 231 -17.86 21.52 12.44
CA THR A 231 -16.66 22.21 12.94
C THR A 231 -16.91 22.95 14.24
N GLN A 232 -18.15 23.43 14.46
CA GLN A 232 -18.60 24.05 15.71
C GLN A 232 -18.47 23.10 16.90
N ASP A 233 -18.79 21.82 16.73
CA ASP A 233 -18.67 20.81 17.79
C ASP A 233 -17.19 20.56 18.10
N ILE A 234 -16.37 20.42 17.05
CA ILE A 234 -14.91 20.24 17.22
C ILE A 234 -14.31 21.45 17.94
N PHE A 235 -14.67 22.67 17.56
CA PHE A 235 -14.14 23.88 18.17
C PHE A 235 -14.65 24.09 19.59
N GLY A 236 -15.91 23.69 19.86
CA GLY A 236 -16.46 23.68 21.22
C GLY A 236 -15.66 22.82 22.18
N GLU A 237 -15.15 21.67 21.71
CA GLU A 237 -14.28 20.80 22.49
C GLU A 237 -12.90 21.44 22.78
N PHE A 238 -12.40 22.32 21.88
CA PHE A 238 -11.20 23.11 22.13
C PHE A 238 -11.44 24.26 23.13
N ASP A 239 -12.64 24.85 23.11
CA ASP A 239 -13.02 25.96 24.00
C ASP A 239 -13.40 25.49 25.40
N GLY A 240 -13.34 24.18 25.67
CA GLY A 240 -13.64 23.58 26.95
C GLY A 240 -15.12 23.68 27.33
N LYS A 241 -16.02 23.66 26.35
CA LYS A 241 -17.45 23.51 26.63
C LYS A 241 -17.67 22.14 27.25
N ASP A 242 -17.93 22.12 28.52
CA ASP A 242 -18.27 20.92 29.28
C ASP A 242 -19.51 20.28 28.65
N TYR A 243 -19.37 19.05 28.20
CA TYR A 243 -20.52 18.17 28.04
C TYR A 243 -21.11 17.97 29.44
N ASP A 244 -22.42 17.89 29.51
CA ASP A 244 -23.13 17.64 30.75
C ASP A 244 -22.56 16.37 31.42
N GLN A 245 -21.67 16.55 32.39
CA GLN A 245 -20.89 15.47 33.03
C GLN A 245 -21.79 14.47 33.77
N GLU A 246 -23.08 14.77 33.95
CA GLU A 246 -24.04 13.84 34.56
C GLU A 246 -24.41 12.65 33.65
N TYR A 247 -24.13 12.71 32.35
CA TYR A 247 -24.56 11.68 31.40
C TYR A 247 -23.43 11.01 30.60
N PHE A 248 -22.23 11.57 30.55
CA PHE A 248 -21.11 11.02 29.78
C PHE A 248 -19.77 11.25 30.47
N ASP A 249 -19.05 10.17 30.73
CA ASP A 249 -17.61 10.24 30.98
C ASP A 249 -16.94 10.66 29.67
N GLY A 250 -16.60 11.96 29.54
CA GLY A 250 -16.05 12.54 28.32
C GLY A 250 -14.68 11.95 27.97
N ASP A 251 -14.54 11.43 26.76
CA ASP A 251 -13.23 11.08 26.20
C ASP A 251 -12.60 12.31 25.53
N VAL A 252 -11.28 12.26 25.29
CA VAL A 252 -10.56 13.35 24.62
C VAL A 252 -10.98 13.47 23.15
N LYS A 253 -11.05 14.70 22.65
CA LYS A 253 -11.54 15.03 21.30
C LYS A 253 -10.93 14.19 20.15
N TYR A 254 -9.69 13.77 20.29
CA TYR A 254 -8.99 12.98 19.28
C TYR A 254 -9.18 11.45 19.42
N HIS A 255 -10.08 11.00 20.30
CA HIS A 255 -10.49 9.59 20.44
C HIS A 255 -11.91 9.33 19.93
N LEU A 256 -12.72 10.35 19.78
CA LEU A 256 -14.13 10.22 19.43
C LEU A 256 -14.34 9.53 18.08
N GLY A 257 -15.38 8.69 18.03
CA GLY A 257 -15.89 8.07 16.82
C GLY A 257 -17.07 8.84 16.25
N LEU A 258 -17.49 8.46 15.05
CA LEU A 258 -18.68 9.00 14.40
C LEU A 258 -19.23 8.01 13.37
N THR A 259 -20.55 7.93 13.28
CA THR A 259 -21.24 7.22 12.20
C THR A 259 -22.09 8.20 11.44
N SER A 260 -22.00 8.22 10.12
CA SER A 260 -22.83 9.07 9.26
C SER A 260 -23.11 8.38 7.92
N ASP A 261 -24.14 8.87 7.22
CA ASP A 261 -24.41 8.47 5.85
C ASP A 261 -23.86 9.53 4.89
N LYS A 262 -23.05 9.08 3.93
CA LYS A 262 -22.46 9.94 2.92
C LYS A 262 -23.12 9.67 1.55
N LYS A 263 -23.54 10.73 0.90
CA LYS A 263 -23.94 10.69 -0.51
C LYS A 263 -22.73 10.94 -1.38
N THR A 264 -22.48 10.03 -2.30
CA THR A 264 -21.42 10.16 -3.30
C THR A 264 -21.81 11.09 -4.44
N SER A 265 -20.86 11.50 -5.25
CA SER A 265 -21.09 12.29 -6.46
C SER A 265 -21.99 11.57 -7.48
N SER A 266 -21.98 10.23 -7.49
CA SER A 266 -22.88 9.41 -8.30
C SER A 266 -24.30 9.27 -7.73
N GLY A 267 -24.60 9.90 -6.57
CA GLY A 267 -25.89 9.84 -5.90
C GLY A 267 -26.13 8.60 -5.05
N LYS A 268 -25.19 7.68 -4.97
CA LYS A 268 -25.25 6.51 -4.08
C LYS A 268 -25.06 6.93 -2.63
N SER A 269 -25.70 6.23 -1.71
CA SER A 269 -25.49 6.41 -0.28
C SER A 269 -24.60 5.28 0.26
N ILE A 270 -23.68 5.62 1.13
CA ILE A 270 -22.83 4.68 1.85
C ILE A 270 -22.77 5.07 3.32
N ASN A 271 -22.97 4.11 4.21
CA ASN A 271 -22.79 4.33 5.64
C ASN A 271 -21.31 4.28 5.99
N ILE A 272 -20.80 5.32 6.61
CA ILE A 272 -19.42 5.42 7.06
C ILE A 272 -19.34 5.46 8.58
N ASN A 273 -18.50 4.60 9.15
CA ASN A 273 -18.33 4.46 10.59
C ASN A 273 -16.85 4.60 10.95
N LEU A 274 -16.53 5.58 11.80
CA LEU A 274 -15.23 5.72 12.44
C LEU A 274 -15.33 5.20 13.86
N ALA A 275 -14.67 4.08 14.15
CA ALA A 275 -14.65 3.50 15.49
C ALA A 275 -13.93 4.44 16.48
N PRO A 276 -14.39 4.57 17.74
CA PRO A 276 -13.64 5.24 18.79
C PRO A 276 -12.24 4.60 18.93
N ASN A 277 -11.24 5.42 19.26
CA ASN A 277 -9.86 4.96 19.38
C ASN A 277 -9.30 5.33 20.76
N PRO A 278 -8.76 4.38 21.55
CA PRO A 278 -8.05 4.70 22.78
C PRO A 278 -6.61 5.13 22.49
N SER A 279 -5.88 5.55 23.54
CA SER A 279 -4.45 5.84 23.44
C SER A 279 -3.57 4.60 23.19
N HIS A 280 -4.12 3.40 23.32
CA HIS A 280 -3.43 2.14 23.03
C HIS A 280 -3.36 1.92 21.52
N LEU A 281 -2.19 2.15 20.95
CA LEU A 281 -1.99 2.09 19.51
C LEU A 281 -2.31 0.68 18.95
N GLU A 282 -2.91 0.65 17.76
CA GLU A 282 -3.29 -0.52 16.96
C GLU A 282 -4.48 -1.36 17.49
N THR A 283 -4.95 -1.14 18.74
CA THR A 283 -6.09 -1.90 19.27
C THR A 283 -7.38 -1.69 18.49
N VAL A 284 -7.56 -0.50 17.90
CA VAL A 284 -8.73 -0.18 17.07
C VAL A 284 -8.82 -1.05 15.81
N GLY A 285 -7.71 -1.56 15.29
CA GLY A 285 -7.70 -2.47 14.16
C GLY A 285 -8.56 -3.72 14.43
N ALA A 286 -8.37 -4.37 15.57
CA ALA A 286 -9.17 -5.52 15.98
C ALA A 286 -10.66 -5.17 16.15
N VAL A 287 -10.96 -3.97 16.67
CA VAL A 287 -12.34 -3.48 16.81
C VAL A 287 -13.00 -3.30 15.44
N VAL A 288 -12.28 -2.72 14.47
CA VAL A 288 -12.77 -2.53 13.09
C VAL A 288 -13.10 -3.86 12.44
N GLU A 289 -12.21 -4.86 12.56
CA GLU A 289 -12.46 -6.19 11.99
C GLU A 289 -13.68 -6.85 12.65
N GLY A 290 -13.83 -6.73 13.97
CA GLY A 290 -14.99 -7.22 14.69
C GLY A 290 -16.30 -6.54 14.26
N ILE A 291 -16.30 -5.20 14.10
CA ILE A 291 -17.46 -4.44 13.62
C ILE A 291 -17.79 -4.84 12.17
N ALA A 292 -16.78 -4.93 11.29
CA ALA A 292 -16.98 -5.31 9.90
C ALA A 292 -17.57 -6.71 9.80
N ARG A 293 -17.04 -7.70 10.53
CA ARG A 293 -17.56 -9.06 10.56
C ARG A 293 -18.98 -9.11 11.10
N ALA A 294 -19.28 -8.44 12.21
CA ALA A 294 -20.62 -8.41 12.78
C ALA A 294 -21.65 -7.81 11.82
N LYS A 295 -21.27 -6.76 11.07
CA LYS A 295 -22.14 -6.16 10.05
C LYS A 295 -22.38 -7.10 8.86
N GLN A 296 -21.33 -7.81 8.39
CA GLN A 296 -21.45 -8.82 7.33
C GLN A 296 -22.43 -9.94 7.75
N ASP A 297 -22.23 -10.50 8.93
CA ASP A 297 -23.07 -11.59 9.45
C ASP A 297 -24.52 -11.14 9.64
N LYS A 298 -24.73 -9.96 10.23
CA LYS A 298 -26.04 -9.51 10.65
C LYS A 298 -26.90 -8.95 9.50
N PHE A 299 -26.27 -8.20 8.56
CA PHE A 299 -27.01 -7.43 7.57
C PHE A 299 -26.85 -7.92 6.14
N TYR A 300 -25.80 -8.73 5.84
CA TYR A 300 -25.44 -9.04 4.46
C TYR A 300 -25.24 -10.54 4.20
N SER A 301 -25.69 -11.41 5.10
CA SER A 301 -25.57 -12.88 4.93
C SER A 301 -24.14 -13.32 4.58
N ASN A 302 -23.17 -12.69 5.20
CA ASN A 302 -21.73 -12.90 4.98
C ASN A 302 -21.21 -12.42 3.60
N ASP A 303 -21.93 -11.56 2.90
CA ASP A 303 -21.41 -10.93 1.69
C ASP A 303 -20.29 -9.93 2.03
N ILE A 304 -19.06 -10.37 1.88
CA ILE A 304 -17.83 -9.60 2.16
C ILE A 304 -17.67 -8.38 1.24
N SER A 305 -18.37 -8.33 0.11
CA SER A 305 -18.30 -7.21 -0.83
C SER A 305 -19.03 -5.96 -0.33
N LYS A 306 -19.94 -6.12 0.64
CA LYS A 306 -20.80 -5.05 1.15
C LYS A 306 -20.18 -4.20 2.25
N VAL A 307 -19.16 -4.72 2.94
CA VAL A 307 -18.51 -4.06 4.07
C VAL A 307 -17.03 -3.91 3.79
N LEU A 308 -16.51 -2.70 3.84
CA LEU A 308 -15.09 -2.40 3.61
C LEU A 308 -14.42 -1.94 4.91
N PRO A 309 -13.59 -2.78 5.54
CA PRO A 309 -12.77 -2.36 6.66
C PRO A 309 -11.54 -1.58 6.18
N ILE A 310 -11.21 -0.51 6.90
CA ILE A 310 -10.06 0.36 6.68
C ILE A 310 -9.32 0.56 8.00
N ALA A 311 -8.03 0.29 8.01
CA ALA A 311 -7.16 0.55 9.14
C ALA A 311 -6.11 1.62 8.78
N VAL A 312 -6.13 2.74 9.51
CA VAL A 312 -5.14 3.81 9.32
C VAL A 312 -4.12 3.77 10.46
N HIS A 313 -2.89 3.56 10.12
CA HIS A 313 -1.78 3.31 11.05
C HIS A 313 -0.77 4.46 11.08
N GLY A 314 -0.03 4.57 12.19
CA GLY A 314 1.26 5.26 12.21
C GLY A 314 2.39 4.28 11.87
N ASP A 315 3.45 4.75 11.22
CA ASP A 315 4.56 3.91 10.75
C ASP A 315 5.32 3.17 11.86
N ALA A 316 5.56 3.83 12.98
CA ALA A 316 6.22 3.19 14.12
C ALA A 316 5.33 2.16 14.82
N ALA A 317 4.01 2.41 14.87
CA ALA A 317 3.06 1.53 15.51
C ALA A 317 2.83 0.25 14.72
N VAL A 318 2.55 0.35 13.43
CA VAL A 318 2.32 -0.83 12.57
C VAL A 318 3.53 -1.76 12.50
N ALA A 319 4.74 -1.20 12.57
CA ALA A 319 5.98 -1.97 12.57
C ALA A 319 6.34 -2.60 13.92
N GLY A 320 5.89 -2.02 15.04
CA GLY A 320 6.38 -2.37 16.38
C GLY A 320 5.38 -3.03 17.31
N GLN A 321 4.06 -2.86 17.08
CA GLN A 321 3.03 -3.41 17.96
C GLN A 321 2.71 -4.86 17.62
N GLY A 322 2.92 -5.79 18.56
CA GLY A 322 2.67 -7.23 18.38
C GLY A 322 1.21 -7.55 18.01
N LEU A 323 0.27 -6.72 18.45
CA LEU A 323 -1.15 -6.83 18.12
C LEU A 323 -1.41 -6.80 16.61
N VAL A 324 -0.63 -6.04 15.84
CA VAL A 324 -0.73 -6.03 14.37
C VAL A 324 -0.45 -7.40 13.80
N TYR A 325 0.62 -8.06 14.27
CA TYR A 325 0.96 -9.40 13.83
C TYR A 325 -0.13 -10.42 14.19
N GLU A 326 -0.68 -10.34 15.40
CA GLU A 326 -1.79 -11.23 15.82
C GLU A 326 -3.03 -11.03 14.94
N LEU A 327 -3.39 -9.78 14.65
CA LEU A 327 -4.55 -9.44 13.84
C LEU A 327 -4.44 -9.99 12.41
N ILE A 328 -3.30 -9.77 11.75
CA ILE A 328 -3.12 -10.23 10.36
C ILE A 328 -3.08 -11.77 10.25
N GLN A 329 -2.67 -12.49 11.29
CA GLN A 329 -2.74 -13.95 11.31
C GLN A 329 -4.20 -14.46 11.29
N MET A 330 -5.17 -13.66 11.71
CA MET A 330 -6.59 -14.00 11.66
C MET A 330 -7.26 -13.64 10.33
N ALA A 331 -6.65 -12.76 9.51
CA ALA A 331 -7.28 -12.12 8.35
C ALA A 331 -7.84 -13.08 7.29
N GLN A 332 -7.32 -14.30 7.19
CA GLN A 332 -7.77 -15.31 6.22
C GLN A 332 -8.46 -16.53 6.86
N LEU A 333 -8.63 -16.53 8.18
CA LEU A 333 -9.31 -17.62 8.88
C LEU A 333 -10.84 -17.50 8.75
N ASP A 334 -11.53 -18.60 8.49
CA ASP A 334 -12.97 -18.61 8.24
C ASP A 334 -13.80 -17.97 9.36
N GLY A 335 -13.38 -18.11 10.60
CA GLY A 335 -14.04 -17.51 11.76
C GLY A 335 -13.85 -16.00 11.89
N TYR A 336 -12.84 -15.41 11.23
CA TYR A 336 -12.44 -14.02 11.44
C TYR A 336 -12.39 -13.17 10.16
N LYS A 337 -12.20 -13.77 8.98
CA LYS A 337 -12.03 -13.06 7.71
C LYS A 337 -13.18 -12.09 7.43
N THR A 338 -12.83 -10.93 6.91
CA THR A 338 -13.75 -9.84 6.54
C THR A 338 -13.73 -9.53 5.05
N GLY A 339 -13.00 -10.32 4.26
CA GLY A 339 -12.82 -10.09 2.82
C GLY A 339 -11.73 -9.07 2.49
N GLY A 340 -10.77 -8.94 3.40
CA GLY A 340 -9.59 -8.08 3.24
C GLY A 340 -9.78 -6.65 3.71
N THR A 341 -8.74 -6.12 4.32
CA THR A 341 -8.65 -4.77 4.87
C THR A 341 -7.72 -3.92 4.03
N ILE A 342 -8.06 -2.66 3.80
CA ILE A 342 -7.13 -1.69 3.24
C ILE A 342 -6.40 -1.02 4.41
N HIS A 343 -5.09 -1.25 4.48
CA HIS A 343 -4.21 -0.65 5.47
C HIS A 343 -3.56 0.60 4.89
N LEU A 344 -3.85 1.76 5.48
CA LEU A 344 -3.24 3.04 5.11
C LEU A 344 -2.24 3.43 6.20
N VAL A 345 -0.96 3.57 5.87
CA VAL A 345 0.05 3.97 6.83
C VAL A 345 0.42 5.43 6.60
N ILE A 346 0.09 6.31 7.55
CA ILE A 346 0.59 7.70 7.56
C ILE A 346 2.03 7.64 8.05
N ASN A 347 2.96 7.51 7.11
CA ASN A 347 4.38 7.33 7.39
C ASN A 347 5.08 8.69 7.45
N ASN A 348 5.14 9.26 8.63
CA ASN A 348 5.84 10.53 8.85
C ASN A 348 7.34 10.35 9.18
N GLN A 349 7.87 9.14 9.09
CA GLN A 349 9.28 8.78 9.23
C GLN A 349 9.89 9.04 10.61
N VAL A 350 9.04 9.21 11.64
CA VAL A 350 9.50 9.42 13.02
C VAL A 350 8.51 8.80 14.00
N GLY A 351 9.00 7.94 14.90
CA GLY A 351 8.22 7.38 16.00
C GLY A 351 8.50 8.14 17.27
N PHE A 352 7.54 8.95 17.76
CA PHE A 352 7.73 9.86 18.88
C PHE A 352 8.91 10.83 18.62
N THR A 353 10.12 10.51 19.08
CA THR A 353 11.36 11.27 18.81
C THR A 353 12.41 10.46 18.05
N THR A 354 12.15 9.17 17.77
CA THR A 354 13.10 8.26 17.14
C THR A 354 12.95 8.30 15.63
N ASN A 355 14.06 8.52 14.92
CA ASN A 355 14.11 8.44 13.46
C ASN A 355 13.86 7.01 13.00
N TYR A 356 13.20 6.83 11.86
CA TYR A 356 12.91 5.50 11.31
C TYR A 356 14.16 4.65 11.08
N LEU A 357 15.33 5.28 10.83
CA LEU A 357 16.63 4.60 10.65
C LEU A 357 17.10 3.88 11.91
N ASP A 358 16.71 4.39 13.08
CA ASP A 358 17.09 3.87 14.40
C ASP A 358 15.93 3.08 15.03
N ALA A 359 14.74 3.09 14.40
CA ALA A 359 13.53 2.54 14.97
C ALA A 359 13.27 1.07 14.62
N ARG A 360 13.79 0.60 13.50
CA ARG A 360 13.50 -0.76 13.00
C ARG A 360 14.61 -1.31 12.10
N SER A 361 14.77 -2.63 12.10
CA SER A 361 15.69 -3.35 11.21
C SER A 361 15.12 -3.57 9.81
N SER A 362 13.80 -3.63 9.68
CA SER A 362 13.13 -3.80 8.38
C SER A 362 13.31 -2.59 7.48
N THR A 363 13.30 -2.81 6.17
CA THR A 363 13.42 -1.73 5.16
C THR A 363 12.22 -0.79 5.24
N TYR A 364 11.02 -1.35 5.38
CA TYR A 364 9.77 -0.60 5.43
C TYR A 364 9.00 -0.89 6.72
N CYS A 365 8.20 0.06 7.15
CA CYS A 365 7.27 -0.15 8.28
C CYS A 365 6.18 -1.18 7.91
N THR A 366 5.91 -1.32 6.64
CA THR A 366 4.92 -2.25 6.07
C THR A 366 5.47 -3.64 5.77
N ASP A 367 6.70 -3.98 6.16
CA ASP A 367 7.26 -5.32 5.95
C ASP A 367 6.44 -6.42 6.66
N VAL A 368 5.62 -6.06 7.64
CA VAL A 368 4.63 -6.95 8.27
C VAL A 368 3.61 -7.51 7.26
N ALA A 369 3.29 -6.80 6.18
CA ALA A 369 2.38 -7.24 5.13
C ALA A 369 2.86 -8.53 4.42
N LYS A 370 4.17 -8.77 4.41
CA LYS A 370 4.78 -9.95 3.78
C LYS A 370 4.42 -11.25 4.51
N VAL A 371 4.03 -11.18 5.78
CA VAL A 371 3.58 -12.34 6.56
C VAL A 371 2.37 -13.01 5.94
N THR A 372 1.43 -12.22 5.42
CA THR A 372 0.22 -12.70 4.74
C THR A 372 0.28 -12.59 3.22
N LEU A 373 1.47 -12.31 2.68
CA LEU A 373 1.72 -12.14 1.24
C LEU A 373 0.81 -11.07 0.62
N SER A 374 0.57 -9.98 1.35
CA SER A 374 -0.24 -8.85 0.90
C SER A 374 0.62 -7.87 0.10
N PRO A 375 0.14 -7.35 -1.04
CA PRO A 375 0.89 -6.35 -1.80
C PRO A 375 1.02 -5.03 -1.04
N VAL A 376 2.11 -4.31 -1.28
CA VAL A 376 2.39 -3.01 -0.68
C VAL A 376 2.65 -1.98 -1.78
N LEU A 377 1.99 -0.83 -1.68
CA LEU A 377 2.25 0.33 -2.50
C LEU A 377 2.92 1.41 -1.63
N HIS A 378 4.15 1.80 -1.97
CA HIS A 378 4.85 2.92 -1.35
C HIS A 378 4.61 4.17 -2.18
N VAL A 379 4.04 5.20 -1.61
CA VAL A 379 3.59 6.38 -2.36
C VAL A 379 4.14 7.65 -1.74
N ASN A 380 4.61 8.56 -2.60
CA ASN A 380 4.95 9.92 -2.19
C ASN A 380 3.69 10.67 -1.77
N SER A 381 3.56 11.02 -0.48
CA SER A 381 2.36 11.70 0.01
C SER A 381 2.19 13.13 -0.53
N ASP A 382 3.24 13.77 -1.05
CA ASP A 382 3.15 15.08 -1.69
C ASP A 382 2.67 14.99 -3.16
N ASP A 383 2.66 13.78 -3.74
CA ASP A 383 2.02 13.52 -5.03
C ASP A 383 0.58 13.01 -4.83
N VAL A 384 -0.33 13.94 -4.62
CA VAL A 384 -1.73 13.63 -4.28
C VAL A 384 -2.45 12.80 -5.35
N GLU A 385 -2.11 13.00 -6.63
CA GLU A 385 -2.69 12.20 -7.72
C GLU A 385 -2.20 10.74 -7.62
N ALA A 386 -0.92 10.53 -7.32
CA ALA A 386 -0.37 9.19 -7.07
C ALA A 386 -1.03 8.51 -5.87
N VAL A 387 -1.30 9.26 -4.79
CA VAL A 387 -1.99 8.74 -3.60
C VAL A 387 -3.41 8.29 -3.94
N VAL A 388 -4.17 9.09 -4.65
CA VAL A 388 -5.54 8.74 -5.09
C VAL A 388 -5.53 7.54 -6.03
N HIS A 389 -4.58 7.46 -6.95
CA HIS A 389 -4.40 6.30 -7.83
C HIS A 389 -4.12 5.02 -7.03
N ALA A 390 -3.23 5.09 -6.04
CA ALA A 390 -2.86 3.95 -5.21
C ALA A 390 -4.03 3.41 -4.38
N VAL A 391 -4.86 4.27 -3.78
CA VAL A 391 -6.04 3.81 -3.02
C VAL A 391 -7.10 3.19 -3.93
N GLN A 392 -7.25 3.67 -5.16
CA GLN A 392 -8.12 3.05 -6.15
C GLN A 392 -7.62 1.67 -6.58
N PHE A 393 -6.30 1.53 -6.78
CA PHE A 393 -5.66 0.23 -7.02
C PHE A 393 -5.91 -0.74 -5.87
N ALA A 394 -5.70 -0.29 -4.64
CA ALA A 394 -5.88 -1.11 -3.44
C ALA A 394 -7.33 -1.59 -3.29
N LEU A 395 -8.31 -0.73 -3.56
CA LEU A 395 -9.71 -1.12 -3.54
C LEU A 395 -10.02 -2.16 -4.63
N ASP A 396 -9.51 -1.97 -5.86
CA ASP A 396 -9.72 -2.93 -6.95
C ASP A 396 -9.15 -4.29 -6.58
N TYR A 397 -7.93 -4.33 -6.02
CA TYR A 397 -7.30 -5.55 -5.53
C TYR A 397 -8.12 -6.24 -4.45
N ARG A 398 -8.55 -5.49 -3.43
CA ARG A 398 -9.36 -6.02 -2.33
C ARG A 398 -10.69 -6.59 -2.82
N MET A 399 -11.36 -5.91 -3.73
CA MET A 399 -12.63 -6.37 -4.27
C MET A 399 -12.49 -7.61 -5.15
N GLU A 400 -11.37 -7.77 -5.84
CA GLU A 400 -11.10 -8.92 -6.69
C GLU A 400 -10.72 -10.17 -5.87
N PHE A 401 -9.83 -10.01 -4.88
CA PHE A 401 -9.21 -11.15 -4.21
C PHE A 401 -9.69 -11.38 -2.77
N GLY A 402 -10.41 -10.44 -2.17
CA GLY A 402 -10.84 -10.55 -0.77
C GLY A 402 -9.65 -10.65 0.21
N ARG A 403 -8.57 -9.92 -0.05
CA ARG A 403 -7.32 -9.95 0.71
C ARG A 403 -6.87 -8.56 1.11
N ASP A 404 -6.03 -8.53 2.16
CA ASP A 404 -5.42 -7.29 2.65
C ASP A 404 -4.48 -6.68 1.62
N VAL A 405 -4.38 -5.36 1.64
CA VAL A 405 -3.46 -4.56 0.83
C VAL A 405 -2.97 -3.37 1.66
N TYR A 406 -1.70 -3.03 1.50
CA TYR A 406 -1.07 -1.96 2.26
C TYR A 406 -0.68 -0.80 1.36
N ILE A 407 -0.89 0.41 1.87
CA ILE A 407 -0.44 1.65 1.24
C ILE A 407 0.40 2.41 2.25
N ASP A 408 1.68 2.55 1.96
CA ASP A 408 2.65 3.30 2.74
C ASP A 408 2.74 4.72 2.19
N LEU A 409 2.06 5.67 2.84
CA LEU A 409 2.06 7.08 2.46
C LEU A 409 3.28 7.77 3.07
N LEU A 410 4.36 7.84 2.30
CA LEU A 410 5.60 8.47 2.74
C LEU A 410 5.45 9.99 2.73
N GLY A 411 5.34 10.54 3.91
CA GLY A 411 5.25 11.98 4.16
C GLY A 411 6.26 12.42 5.22
N TYR A 412 5.86 13.41 5.98
CA TYR A 412 6.65 13.95 7.08
C TYR A 412 5.74 14.45 8.21
N ARG A 413 6.33 14.88 9.29
CA ARG A 413 5.64 15.50 10.40
C ARG A 413 6.13 16.94 10.57
N LYS A 414 5.26 17.89 10.29
CA LYS A 414 5.57 19.31 10.42
C LYS A 414 5.48 19.76 11.89
N TYR A 415 4.46 19.33 12.61
CA TYR A 415 4.22 19.65 14.01
C TYR A 415 4.14 18.40 14.87
N GLY A 416 4.36 18.57 16.19
CA GLY A 416 4.27 17.52 17.19
C GLY A 416 2.83 17.14 17.54
N HIS A 417 2.54 17.12 18.85
CA HIS A 417 1.18 16.83 19.35
C HIS A 417 0.33 18.11 19.48
N THR A 418 0.98 19.25 19.58
CA THR A 418 0.37 20.59 19.73
C THR A 418 0.61 21.45 18.49
#